data_1c3ab69b97d1dda7b83f49c4f67b5ec6
#
_entry.id   1c3ab69b97d1dda7b83f49c4f67b5ec6
#
_cell.length_a   1.000
_cell.length_b   1.000
_cell.length_c   1.000
_cell.angle_alpha   90.00
_cell.angle_beta   90.00
_cell.angle_gamma   90.00
#
_symmetry.space_group_name_H-M   'P 1'
#
loop_
_entity.id
_entity.type
_entity.pdbx_description
1 polymer ?
#
loop_
_entity_poly.entity_id
_entity_poly.type
_entity_poly.pdbx_seq_one_letter_code
_entity_poly.pdbx_strand_id
1 'polypeptide(L)'
;MRKLGQLLEALTGQRPPHSEEFCDVAPLFPAAGLGCSQLNELLLLLGYDRVTQAFFQFLVDGTLQYQPGSALPSIEALESGVERARQLSLLFFGNVKFGFKKLAHDVDELSFYHAAIQPLHTDVFKQRHDPIHPVDPIPSSETYYLGYIVQKEIEDCLRSNPHDETAVADSRALARVREKGIRNHRAYLVSDHLDVYVATSMRRRHEYLEVADFTNDVFRDERIRDLKLRWFDPTQAYCSDRIDKGLAEALMLKRAQCTLYLAQELDTLGKDSELASTLAQGKPVIAYVPSPSEKDVADSVSRLARLYSRSEASIILERLQAISPNLAWTDPQVRRWIDVPAEMDQGLAAALLVRTARGHYDKRAETLRESHPLGIQVNLDTGVANGVLVVRSAPDCAELIFRIVTGRLEFRIKKKLLNGVEYHFLQETISDSIFRVMTGDAMLTNSFWNFYLGAVE
;
A
#
# COMPACT_ATOMS: atom_id res chain seq x y z
N MET A 1 -12.11 7.94 37.96
CA MET A 1 -12.03 8.99 36.89
C MET A 1 -10.58 9.31 36.58
N ARG A 2 -9.72 9.70 37.56
CA ARG A 2 -8.32 10.06 37.28
C ARG A 2 -7.53 8.95 36.58
N LYS A 3 -7.62 7.69 37.08
CA LYS A 3 -6.94 6.55 36.44
C LYS A 3 -7.47 6.25 35.05
N LEU A 4 -8.78 6.31 34.84
CA LEU A 4 -9.38 6.11 33.51
C LEU A 4 -8.94 7.21 32.52
N GLY A 5 -8.94 8.47 32.97
CA GLY A 5 -8.44 9.59 32.16
C GLY A 5 -6.97 9.43 31.77
N GLN A 6 -6.12 9.03 32.71
CA GLN A 6 -4.69 8.75 32.45
C GLN A 6 -4.50 7.58 31.48
N LEU A 7 -5.32 6.53 31.60
CA LEU A 7 -5.27 5.39 30.69
C LEU A 7 -5.67 5.79 29.26
N LEU A 8 -6.74 6.58 29.14
CA LEU A 8 -7.19 7.08 27.83
C LEU A 8 -6.19 8.08 27.23
N GLU A 9 -5.57 8.92 28.04
CA GLU A 9 -4.49 9.82 27.60
C GLU A 9 -3.28 9.03 27.08
N ALA A 10 -2.87 7.99 27.81
CA ALA A 10 -1.77 7.11 27.37
C ALA A 10 -2.12 6.37 26.08
N LEU A 11 -3.37 5.94 25.90
CA LEU A 11 -3.83 5.26 24.70
C LEU A 11 -3.92 6.19 23.50
N THR A 12 -4.45 7.39 23.69
CA THR A 12 -4.79 8.31 22.59
C THR A 12 -3.71 9.37 22.33
N GLY A 13 -2.81 9.59 23.27
CA GLY A 13 -1.89 10.70 23.29
C GLY A 13 -2.59 12.07 23.45
N GLN A 14 -3.88 12.05 23.82
CA GLN A 14 -4.69 13.26 24.03
C GLN A 14 -5.33 13.22 25.42
N ARG A 15 -5.24 14.32 26.12
CA ARG A 15 -5.91 14.48 27.39
C ARG A 15 -7.43 14.46 27.20
N PRO A 16 -8.18 13.74 28.05
CA PRO A 16 -9.64 13.76 27.99
C PRO A 16 -10.18 15.20 28.11
N PRO A 17 -11.12 15.62 27.26
CA PRO A 17 -11.61 17.02 27.20
C PRO A 17 -12.09 17.57 28.55
N HIS A 18 -12.71 16.75 29.36
CA HIS A 18 -13.30 17.15 30.65
C HIS A 18 -12.56 16.59 31.87
N SER A 19 -11.31 16.15 31.72
CA SER A 19 -10.59 15.51 32.83
C SER A 19 -10.34 16.42 34.03
N GLU A 20 -10.29 17.75 33.85
CA GLU A 20 -10.05 18.72 34.92
C GLU A 20 -11.29 18.88 35.84
N GLU A 21 -12.48 18.79 35.26
CA GLU A 21 -13.74 18.94 36.03
C GLU A 21 -14.01 17.76 36.97
N PHE A 22 -13.35 16.62 36.75
CA PHE A 22 -13.58 15.37 37.49
C PHE A 22 -12.35 14.87 38.26
N CYS A 23 -11.33 15.70 38.46
CA CYS A 23 -10.09 15.30 39.11
C CYS A 23 -10.27 14.78 40.56
N ASP A 24 -11.29 15.26 41.27
CA ASP A 24 -11.54 14.94 42.67
C ASP A 24 -12.53 13.78 42.88
N VAL A 25 -13.17 13.31 41.80
CA VAL A 25 -14.12 12.20 41.87
C VAL A 25 -13.41 10.89 41.59
N ALA A 26 -13.03 10.18 42.63
CA ALA A 26 -12.53 8.81 42.50
C ALA A 26 -13.63 7.92 41.92
N PRO A 27 -13.40 7.20 40.82
CA PRO A 27 -14.39 6.25 40.31
C PRO A 27 -14.53 5.13 41.34
N LEU A 28 -15.70 5.02 41.90
CA LEU A 28 -16.07 3.82 42.63
C LEU A 28 -16.32 2.73 41.57
N PHE A 29 -15.34 1.85 41.41
CA PHE A 29 -15.58 0.61 40.67
C PHE A 29 -16.63 -0.18 41.50
N PRO A 30 -17.80 -0.48 40.91
CA PRO A 30 -18.81 -1.22 41.65
C PRO A 30 -18.27 -2.58 42.09
N ALA A 31 -18.68 -3.07 43.25
CA ALA A 31 -18.29 -4.38 43.71
C ALA A 31 -18.66 -5.52 42.74
N ALA A 32 -19.69 -5.31 41.93
CA ALA A 32 -20.12 -6.21 40.86
C ALA A 32 -19.32 -6.06 39.54
N GLY A 33 -18.31 -5.19 39.51
CA GLY A 33 -17.60 -4.82 38.31
C GLY A 33 -18.31 -3.74 37.49
N LEU A 34 -17.61 -3.21 36.47
CA LEU A 34 -18.08 -2.14 35.59
C LEU A 34 -18.71 -2.75 34.33
N GLY A 35 -20.03 -2.64 34.20
CA GLY A 35 -20.76 -3.09 33.00
C GLY A 35 -20.63 -2.11 31.81
N CYS A 36 -21.08 -2.54 30.65
CA CYS A 36 -21.02 -1.73 29.41
C CYS A 36 -21.72 -0.38 29.54
N SER A 37 -22.91 -0.34 30.14
CA SER A 37 -23.67 0.92 30.34
C SER A 37 -22.91 1.89 31.24
N GLN A 38 -22.36 1.41 32.34
CA GLN A 38 -21.61 2.22 33.29
C GLN A 38 -20.30 2.76 32.71
N LEU A 39 -19.59 1.92 31.91
CA LEU A 39 -18.42 2.39 31.15
C LEU A 39 -18.79 3.51 30.18
N ASN A 40 -19.90 3.36 29.47
CA ASN A 40 -20.38 4.36 28.54
C ASN A 40 -20.78 5.69 29.22
N GLU A 41 -21.37 5.64 30.40
CA GLU A 41 -21.64 6.82 31.19
C GLU A 41 -20.33 7.56 31.58
N LEU A 42 -19.32 6.81 32.01
CA LEU A 42 -18.02 7.38 32.33
C LEU A 42 -17.31 7.97 31.10
N LEU A 43 -17.39 7.30 29.95
CA LEU A 43 -16.81 7.81 28.71
C LEU A 43 -17.46 9.11 28.28
N LEU A 44 -18.79 9.20 28.33
CA LEU A 44 -19.52 10.46 28.02
C LEU A 44 -19.13 11.59 28.96
N LEU A 45 -18.99 11.32 30.25
CA LEU A 45 -18.52 12.31 31.22
C LEU A 45 -17.11 12.83 30.94
N LEU A 46 -16.26 11.98 30.34
CA LEU A 46 -14.90 12.35 29.90
C LEU A 46 -14.85 12.97 28.50
N GLY A 47 -15.99 13.10 27.80
CA GLY A 47 -16.06 13.66 26.45
C GLY A 47 -15.75 12.69 25.32
N TYR A 48 -15.89 11.38 25.57
CA TYR A 48 -15.76 10.34 24.57
C TYR A 48 -17.13 9.77 24.16
N ASP A 49 -17.21 9.23 22.94
CA ASP A 49 -18.39 8.51 22.48
C ASP A 49 -18.56 7.18 23.20
N ARG A 50 -19.75 6.64 23.11
CA ARG A 50 -20.08 5.32 23.69
C ARG A 50 -19.37 4.22 22.94
N VAL A 51 -18.98 3.18 23.68
CA VAL A 51 -18.52 1.91 23.11
C VAL A 51 -19.70 0.99 22.81
N THR A 52 -19.57 0.18 21.78
CA THR A 52 -20.55 -0.88 21.48
C THR A 52 -20.40 -2.05 22.46
N GLN A 53 -21.43 -2.88 22.53
CA GLN A 53 -21.39 -4.11 23.33
C GLN A 53 -20.28 -5.06 22.87
N ALA A 54 -20.05 -5.17 21.56
CA ALA A 54 -18.99 -5.99 21.01
C ALA A 54 -17.59 -5.48 21.42
N PHE A 55 -17.36 -4.17 21.34
CA PHE A 55 -16.08 -3.58 21.80
C PHE A 55 -15.90 -3.73 23.30
N PHE A 56 -16.97 -3.54 24.09
CA PHE A 56 -16.93 -3.77 25.52
C PHE A 56 -16.55 -5.21 25.85
N GLN A 57 -17.14 -6.18 25.15
CA GLN A 57 -16.79 -7.60 25.34
C GLN A 57 -15.33 -7.86 24.99
N PHE A 58 -14.82 -7.21 23.95
CA PHE A 58 -13.41 -7.30 23.62
C PHE A 58 -12.50 -6.76 24.73
N LEU A 59 -12.89 -5.68 25.37
CA LEU A 59 -12.16 -5.18 26.56
C LEU A 59 -12.19 -6.17 27.72
N VAL A 60 -13.28 -6.91 27.87
CA VAL A 60 -13.44 -7.90 28.96
C VAL A 60 -12.54 -9.13 28.74
N ASP A 61 -12.64 -9.78 27.58
CA ASP A 61 -12.03 -11.10 27.36
C ASP A 61 -11.36 -11.29 25.99
N GLY A 62 -11.44 -10.29 25.11
CA GLY A 62 -10.86 -10.34 23.76
C GLY A 62 -11.78 -11.01 22.72
N THR A 63 -13.02 -11.32 23.06
CA THR A 63 -14.03 -11.79 22.11
C THR A 63 -14.92 -10.64 21.65
N LEU A 64 -15.63 -10.81 20.53
CA LEU A 64 -16.54 -9.78 20.02
C LEU A 64 -18.02 -10.14 20.24
N GLN A 65 -18.26 -11.36 20.72
CA GLN A 65 -19.63 -11.83 20.98
C GLN A 65 -20.04 -11.40 22.39
N TYR A 66 -20.87 -10.36 22.47
CA TYR A 66 -21.36 -9.84 23.74
C TYR A 66 -22.11 -10.90 24.55
N GLN A 67 -21.75 -11.03 25.82
CA GLN A 67 -22.42 -11.88 26.77
C GLN A 67 -23.17 -11.01 27.79
N PRO A 68 -24.50 -11.14 27.92
CA PRO A 68 -25.24 -10.40 28.91
C PRO A 68 -24.71 -10.67 30.33
N GLY A 69 -24.47 -9.59 31.06
CA GLY A 69 -23.89 -9.67 32.41
C GLY A 69 -22.37 -9.59 32.45
N SER A 70 -21.68 -9.51 31.31
CA SER A 70 -20.24 -9.24 31.31
C SER A 70 -19.93 -7.93 32.02
N ALA A 71 -18.87 -7.96 32.85
CA ALA A 71 -18.37 -6.80 33.57
C ALA A 71 -16.85 -6.83 33.65
N LEU A 72 -16.23 -5.64 33.66
CA LEU A 72 -14.81 -5.48 33.99
C LEU A 72 -14.67 -5.51 35.50
N PRO A 73 -13.99 -6.50 36.08
CA PRO A 73 -13.96 -6.70 37.53
C PRO A 73 -13.12 -5.64 38.25
N SER A 74 -12.17 -5.01 37.56
CA SER A 74 -11.28 -4.02 38.14
C SER A 74 -10.73 -3.06 37.11
N ILE A 75 -10.03 -2.02 37.57
CA ILE A 75 -9.33 -1.07 36.69
C ILE A 75 -8.19 -1.76 35.92
N GLU A 76 -7.54 -2.74 36.54
CA GLU A 76 -6.46 -3.52 35.92
C GLU A 76 -6.99 -4.40 34.79
N ALA A 77 -8.21 -4.91 34.90
CA ALA A 77 -8.88 -5.63 33.82
C ALA A 77 -9.18 -4.68 32.64
N LEU A 78 -9.61 -3.46 32.91
CA LEU A 78 -9.78 -2.43 31.89
C LEU A 78 -8.44 -2.05 31.26
N GLU A 79 -7.38 -1.87 32.05
CA GLU A 79 -6.03 -1.61 31.54
C GLU A 79 -5.55 -2.71 30.58
N SER A 80 -5.76 -3.97 30.94
CA SER A 80 -5.42 -5.12 30.11
C SER A 80 -6.23 -5.15 28.80
N GLY A 81 -7.53 -4.85 28.88
CA GLY A 81 -8.39 -4.75 27.70
C GLY A 81 -8.00 -3.62 26.76
N VAL A 82 -7.69 -2.46 27.30
CA VAL A 82 -7.21 -1.29 26.55
C VAL A 82 -5.84 -1.56 25.91
N GLU A 83 -4.92 -2.21 26.63
CA GLU A 83 -3.63 -2.59 26.06
C GLU A 83 -3.79 -3.59 24.91
N ARG A 84 -4.71 -4.53 25.01
CA ARG A 84 -5.07 -5.45 23.91
C ARG A 84 -5.59 -4.70 22.70
N ALA A 85 -6.46 -3.70 22.88
CA ALA A 85 -6.94 -2.85 21.80
C ALA A 85 -5.82 -2.00 21.20
N ARG A 86 -4.93 -1.48 22.06
CA ARG A 86 -3.73 -0.74 21.64
C ARG A 86 -2.81 -1.58 20.77
N GLN A 87 -2.54 -2.81 21.15
CA GLN A 87 -1.70 -3.72 20.40
C GLN A 87 -2.26 -4.00 19.01
N LEU A 88 -3.58 -4.19 18.88
CA LEU A 88 -4.22 -4.34 17.58
C LEU A 88 -4.05 -3.10 16.70
N SER A 89 -4.15 -1.90 17.26
CA SER A 89 -4.01 -0.66 16.47
C SER A 89 -2.57 -0.36 16.06
N LEU A 90 -1.60 -0.78 16.86
CA LEU A 90 -0.18 -0.63 16.54
C LEU A 90 0.25 -1.38 15.29
N LEU A 91 -0.49 -2.45 14.94
CA LEU A 91 -0.17 -3.31 13.82
C LEU A 91 -0.09 -2.62 12.48
N PHE A 92 -0.86 -1.58 12.27
CA PHE A 92 -1.08 -1.08 10.91
C PHE A 92 -0.29 0.15 10.55
N PHE A 93 -0.05 1.04 11.49
CA PHE A 93 0.43 2.37 11.15
C PHE A 93 1.62 2.84 11.96
N GLY A 94 2.13 2.02 12.84
CA GLY A 94 3.24 2.40 13.72
C GLY A 94 2.96 3.64 14.57
N ASN A 95 1.75 4.16 14.49
CA ASN A 95 1.34 5.36 15.19
C ASN A 95 0.14 5.09 16.07
N VAL A 96 0.35 5.15 17.36
CA VAL A 96 -0.66 4.89 18.39
C VAL A 96 -1.65 6.03 18.60
N LYS A 97 -1.52 7.13 17.87
CA LYS A 97 -2.43 8.26 18.02
C LYS A 97 -3.76 7.97 17.35
N PHE A 98 -4.60 7.22 18.01
CA PHE A 98 -6.01 7.08 17.64
C PHE A 98 -6.88 7.48 18.84
N GLY A 99 -8.05 8.06 18.61
CA GLY A 99 -9.00 8.40 19.67
C GLY A 99 -9.84 7.23 20.04
N PHE A 100 -10.06 7.11 21.32
CA PHE A 100 -10.96 6.13 21.86
C PHE A 100 -12.36 6.23 21.24
N LYS A 101 -12.77 7.43 20.83
CA LYS A 101 -14.00 7.67 20.06
C LYS A 101 -14.13 6.78 18.82
N LYS A 102 -13.03 6.55 18.10
CA LYS A 102 -13.04 5.74 16.89
C LYS A 102 -13.07 4.25 17.14
N LEU A 103 -12.55 3.82 18.28
CA LEU A 103 -12.69 2.43 18.71
C LEU A 103 -14.13 2.09 19.12
N ALA A 104 -14.95 3.12 19.32
CA ALA A 104 -16.29 3.00 19.87
C ALA A 104 -17.43 3.01 18.84
N HIS A 105 -17.12 3.13 17.55
CA HIS A 105 -18.17 3.14 16.52
C HIS A 105 -18.75 1.77 16.23
N ASP A 106 -20.01 1.79 15.72
CA ASP A 106 -20.85 0.66 15.34
C ASP A 106 -20.06 -0.55 14.87
N VAL A 107 -19.98 -1.55 15.73
CA VAL A 107 -19.03 -2.61 15.54
C VAL A 107 -19.77 -3.93 15.41
N ASP A 108 -19.95 -4.34 14.18
CA ASP A 108 -19.82 -5.75 13.86
C ASP A 108 -18.34 -6.15 13.91
N GLU A 109 -18.04 -7.42 13.74
CA GLU A 109 -16.69 -7.95 13.89
C GLU A 109 -15.66 -7.27 12.99
N LEU A 110 -16.04 -6.87 11.77
CA LEU A 110 -15.14 -6.23 10.80
C LEU A 110 -14.94 -4.76 11.11
N SER A 111 -16.00 -4.06 11.46
CA SER A 111 -15.96 -2.64 11.84
C SER A 111 -15.12 -2.40 13.09
N PHE A 112 -15.05 -3.36 14.02
CA PHE A 112 -14.18 -3.28 15.17
C PHE A 112 -12.71 -3.15 14.76
N TYR A 113 -12.21 -4.03 13.89
CA TYR A 113 -10.82 -3.99 13.45
C TYR A 113 -10.50 -2.74 12.69
N HIS A 114 -11.41 -2.31 11.84
CA HIS A 114 -11.32 -1.03 11.17
C HIS A 114 -11.15 0.12 12.17
N ALA A 115 -12.04 0.21 13.15
CA ALA A 115 -11.98 1.25 14.18
C ALA A 115 -10.70 1.17 15.02
N ALA A 116 -10.26 -0.04 15.39
CA ALA A 116 -9.08 -0.26 16.22
C ALA A 116 -7.77 0.12 15.53
N ILE A 117 -7.70 -0.03 14.21
CA ILE A 117 -6.49 0.22 13.44
C ILE A 117 -6.48 1.57 12.73
N GLN A 118 -7.62 2.22 12.66
CA GLN A 118 -7.70 3.52 12.03
C GLN A 118 -6.95 4.56 12.87
N PRO A 119 -5.91 5.22 12.32
CA PRO A 119 -5.27 6.32 13.02
C PRO A 119 -6.28 7.44 13.24
N LEU A 120 -6.15 8.13 14.36
CA LEU A 120 -7.01 9.26 14.74
C LEU A 120 -6.93 10.46 13.82
N HIS A 121 -5.96 10.51 12.96
CA HIS A 121 -5.86 11.59 12.01
C HIS A 121 -6.93 11.45 10.94
N THR A 122 -8.10 11.85 11.31
CA THR A 122 -9.15 12.31 10.40
C THR A 122 -8.74 13.53 9.60
N ASP A 123 -7.56 14.02 9.81
CA ASP A 123 -6.92 15.07 9.01
C ASP A 123 -6.81 14.70 7.53
N VAL A 124 -6.92 13.42 7.23
CA VAL A 124 -7.18 12.88 5.90
C VAL A 124 -8.35 13.58 5.21
N PHE A 125 -9.37 13.95 5.99
CA PHE A 125 -10.56 14.65 5.52
C PHE A 125 -10.60 16.11 5.95
N LYS A 126 -9.47 16.66 6.42
CA LYS A 126 -9.38 18.11 6.53
C LYS A 126 -9.84 18.70 5.22
N GLN A 127 -10.68 19.71 5.35
CA GLN A 127 -11.15 20.51 4.23
C GLN A 127 -9.96 20.84 3.33
N ARG A 128 -9.88 20.15 2.20
CA ARG A 128 -8.83 20.40 1.22
C ARG A 128 -9.08 21.80 0.71
N HIS A 129 -8.12 22.68 0.89
CA HIS A 129 -8.19 24.05 0.39
C HIS A 129 -8.30 24.07 -1.15
N ASP A 130 -7.76 23.03 -1.78
CA ASP A 130 -7.83 22.84 -3.22
C ASP A 130 -8.22 21.38 -3.54
N PRO A 131 -9.47 21.15 -3.97
CA PRO A 131 -9.95 19.81 -4.33
C PRO A 131 -9.47 19.34 -5.72
N ILE A 132 -8.71 20.17 -6.45
CA ILE A 132 -8.27 19.87 -7.80
C ILE A 132 -6.91 19.16 -7.74
N HIS A 133 -6.73 18.12 -8.56
CA HIS A 133 -5.43 17.49 -8.74
C HIS A 133 -4.44 18.56 -9.28
N PRO A 134 -3.27 18.74 -8.65
CA PRO A 134 -2.41 19.90 -8.89
C PRO A 134 -1.73 19.93 -10.26
N VAL A 135 -1.81 18.85 -11.03
CA VAL A 135 -1.05 18.70 -12.28
C VAL A 135 -1.92 18.94 -13.51
N ASP A 136 -1.30 19.49 -14.55
CA ASP A 136 -1.85 19.57 -15.89
C ASP A 136 -1.55 18.25 -16.62
N PRO A 137 -2.54 17.40 -16.92
CA PRO A 137 -2.29 16.04 -17.38
C PRO A 137 -1.59 15.98 -18.72
N ILE A 138 -0.54 15.15 -18.78
CA ILE A 138 0.12 14.74 -20.02
C ILE A 138 -0.65 13.53 -20.57
N PRO A 139 -1.10 13.56 -21.83
CA PRO A 139 -1.77 12.42 -22.44
C PRO A 139 -0.94 11.14 -22.33
N SER A 140 -1.59 10.00 -22.04
CA SER A 140 -0.89 8.70 -21.91
C SER A 140 -0.01 8.39 -23.11
N SER A 141 -0.46 8.75 -24.33
CA SER A 141 0.29 8.56 -25.56
C SER A 141 1.58 9.40 -25.69
N GLU A 142 1.78 10.39 -24.82
CA GLU A 142 2.93 11.30 -24.85
C GLU A 142 3.84 11.17 -23.63
N THR A 143 3.44 10.44 -22.58
CA THR A 143 4.18 10.35 -21.30
C THR A 143 5.61 9.85 -21.47
N TYR A 144 5.87 8.97 -22.44
CA TYR A 144 7.19 8.40 -22.68
C TYR A 144 8.25 9.44 -23.13
N TYR A 145 7.84 10.62 -23.62
CA TYR A 145 8.79 11.70 -23.91
C TYR A 145 9.51 12.23 -22.64
N LEU A 146 8.99 11.94 -21.45
CA LEU A 146 9.69 12.23 -20.20
C LEU A 146 10.85 11.24 -19.93
N GLY A 147 10.89 10.12 -20.65
CA GLY A 147 11.86 9.06 -20.44
C GLY A 147 13.25 9.43 -20.94
N TYR A 148 14.25 9.26 -20.08
CA TYR A 148 15.67 9.54 -20.41
C TYR A 148 16.15 8.75 -21.64
N ILE A 149 15.77 7.46 -21.77
CA ILE A 149 16.18 6.64 -22.92
C ILE A 149 15.57 7.19 -24.19
N VAL A 150 14.28 7.54 -24.17
CA VAL A 150 13.58 8.10 -25.34
C VAL A 150 14.20 9.43 -25.77
N GLN A 151 14.55 10.30 -24.82
CA GLN A 151 15.24 11.55 -25.11
C GLN A 151 16.57 11.30 -25.83
N LYS A 152 17.35 10.37 -25.31
CA LYS A 152 18.64 10.01 -25.91
C LYS A 152 18.48 9.40 -27.32
N GLU A 153 17.48 8.54 -27.52
CA GLU A 153 17.18 7.97 -28.84
C GLU A 153 16.88 9.05 -29.87
N ILE A 154 16.06 10.05 -29.50
CA ILE A 154 15.72 11.18 -30.37
C ILE A 154 16.95 12.04 -30.68
N GLU A 155 17.76 12.34 -29.66
CA GLU A 155 19.00 13.12 -29.81
C GLU A 155 20.02 12.40 -30.70
N ASP A 156 20.19 11.09 -30.55
CA ASP A 156 21.12 10.30 -31.36
C ASP A 156 20.63 10.20 -32.80
N CYS A 157 19.31 10.10 -33.05
CA CYS A 157 18.74 10.12 -34.39
C CYS A 157 18.98 11.46 -35.06
N LEU A 158 18.72 12.58 -34.39
CA LEU A 158 18.96 13.92 -34.94
C LEU A 158 20.44 14.22 -35.16
N ARG A 159 21.34 13.65 -34.33
CA ARG A 159 22.80 13.77 -34.54
C ARG A 159 23.23 13.03 -35.80
N SER A 160 22.62 11.87 -36.08
CA SER A 160 22.93 11.07 -37.26
C SER A 160 22.26 11.60 -38.52
N ASN A 161 21.05 12.12 -38.44
CA ASN A 161 20.28 12.69 -39.51
C ASN A 161 19.47 13.93 -39.05
N PRO A 162 20.06 15.14 -39.11
CA PRO A 162 19.39 16.37 -38.65
C PRO A 162 18.09 16.73 -39.38
N HIS A 163 17.85 16.14 -40.53
CA HIS A 163 16.67 16.40 -41.37
C HIS A 163 15.65 15.27 -41.31
N ASP A 164 15.79 14.33 -40.42
CA ASP A 164 14.77 13.30 -40.19
C ASP A 164 13.49 13.93 -39.66
N GLU A 165 12.46 13.95 -40.49
CA GLU A 165 11.17 14.61 -40.17
C GLU A 165 10.52 14.05 -38.94
N THR A 166 10.62 12.73 -38.69
CA THR A 166 10.06 12.06 -37.52
C THR A 166 10.81 12.47 -36.27
N ALA A 167 12.13 12.43 -36.28
CA ALA A 167 12.95 12.83 -35.15
C ALA A 167 12.79 14.31 -34.80
N VAL A 168 12.62 15.17 -35.82
CA VAL A 168 12.33 16.60 -35.62
C VAL A 168 10.97 16.81 -34.99
N ALA A 169 9.93 16.07 -35.44
CA ALA A 169 8.60 16.12 -34.86
C ALA A 169 8.62 15.61 -33.38
N ASP A 170 9.29 14.49 -33.13
CA ASP A 170 9.48 13.92 -31.82
C ASP A 170 10.22 14.87 -30.86
N SER A 171 11.24 15.57 -31.36
CA SER A 171 11.99 16.56 -30.55
C SER A 171 11.11 17.75 -30.14
N ARG A 172 10.21 18.21 -31.04
CA ARG A 172 9.24 19.27 -30.70
C ARG A 172 8.22 18.78 -29.64
N ALA A 173 7.72 17.55 -29.80
CA ALA A 173 6.82 16.93 -28.83
C ALA A 173 7.49 16.77 -27.47
N LEU A 174 8.73 16.27 -27.45
CA LEU A 174 9.56 16.13 -26.27
C LEU A 174 9.74 17.48 -25.54
N ALA A 175 10.08 18.56 -26.25
CA ALA A 175 10.27 19.88 -25.64
C ALA A 175 8.97 20.37 -24.97
N ARG A 176 7.82 20.23 -25.64
CA ARG A 176 6.50 20.60 -25.09
C ARG A 176 6.13 19.78 -23.86
N VAL A 177 6.28 18.46 -23.93
CA VAL A 177 5.94 17.54 -22.85
C VAL A 177 6.86 17.73 -21.64
N ARG A 178 8.16 17.94 -21.89
CA ARG A 178 9.15 18.23 -20.84
C ARG A 178 8.83 19.52 -20.09
N GLU A 179 8.46 20.59 -20.79
CA GLU A 179 8.05 21.85 -20.16
C GLU A 179 6.82 21.64 -19.24
N LYS A 180 5.83 20.87 -19.72
CA LYS A 180 4.66 20.49 -18.94
C LYS A 180 5.04 19.67 -17.72
N GLY A 181 5.91 18.67 -17.88
CA GLY A 181 6.42 17.84 -16.79
C GLY A 181 7.17 18.64 -15.72
N ILE A 182 7.92 19.68 -16.11
CA ILE A 182 8.60 20.60 -15.16
C ILE A 182 7.56 21.39 -14.35
N ARG A 183 6.50 21.91 -15.01
CA ARG A 183 5.43 22.61 -14.29
C ARG A 183 4.72 21.69 -13.30
N ASN A 184 4.38 20.47 -13.72
CA ASN A 184 3.77 19.48 -12.88
C ASN A 184 4.65 19.09 -11.69
N HIS A 185 5.95 18.93 -11.90
CA HIS A 185 6.91 18.64 -10.84
C HIS A 185 6.88 19.74 -9.75
N ARG A 186 6.85 21.02 -10.18
CA ARG A 186 6.71 22.14 -9.24
C ARG A 186 5.36 22.14 -8.52
N ALA A 187 4.27 21.79 -9.22
CA ALA A 187 2.95 21.68 -8.61
C ALA A 187 2.91 20.60 -7.52
N TYR A 188 3.57 19.46 -7.74
CA TYR A 188 3.71 18.44 -6.70
C TYR A 188 4.50 18.95 -5.49
N LEU A 189 5.59 19.69 -5.71
CA LEU A 189 6.43 20.20 -4.62
C LEU A 189 5.70 21.18 -3.70
N VAL A 190 4.79 22.00 -4.23
CA VAL A 190 4.01 22.96 -3.44
C VAL A 190 2.71 22.37 -2.89
N SER A 191 2.38 21.13 -3.25
CA SER A 191 1.17 20.47 -2.73
C SER A 191 1.29 20.24 -1.22
N ASP A 192 0.26 20.59 -0.48
CA ASP A 192 0.20 20.48 0.98
C ASP A 192 0.00 19.04 1.46
N HIS A 193 -0.58 18.17 0.63
CA HIS A 193 -0.82 16.76 0.92
C HIS A 193 -0.81 15.91 -0.35
N LEU A 194 -0.63 14.62 -0.16
CA LEU A 194 -0.86 13.57 -1.14
C LEU A 194 -1.61 12.42 -0.49
N ASP A 195 -2.50 11.80 -1.25
CA ASP A 195 -3.21 10.60 -0.80
C ASP A 195 -2.43 9.34 -1.19
N VAL A 196 -1.95 9.28 -2.43
CA VAL A 196 -1.29 8.10 -2.98
C VAL A 196 0.01 8.46 -3.68
N TYR A 197 1.04 7.68 -3.43
CA TYR A 197 2.29 7.69 -4.20
C TYR A 197 2.32 6.48 -5.13
N VAL A 198 2.55 6.67 -6.43
CA VAL A 198 2.68 5.57 -7.39
C VAL A 198 4.14 5.22 -7.58
N ALA A 199 4.54 4.05 -7.07
CA ALA A 199 5.89 3.50 -7.19
C ALA A 199 5.98 2.58 -8.41
N THR A 200 6.84 2.93 -9.36
CA THR A 200 6.95 2.21 -10.63
C THR A 200 8.34 2.33 -11.25
N SER A 201 8.66 1.41 -12.15
CA SER A 201 9.86 1.47 -12.99
C SER A 201 9.47 1.88 -14.39
N MET A 202 10.16 2.87 -14.93
CA MET A 202 9.91 3.35 -16.29
C MET A 202 11.25 3.66 -16.97
N ARG A 203 11.57 2.93 -18.00
CA ARG A 203 12.79 3.09 -18.79
C ARG A 203 12.50 3.24 -20.28
N ARG A 204 11.58 2.40 -20.78
CA ARG A 204 11.22 2.26 -22.19
C ARG A 204 9.86 2.86 -22.48
N ARG A 205 9.57 3.18 -23.76
CA ARG A 205 8.30 3.79 -24.18
C ARG A 205 7.08 3.05 -23.67
N HIS A 206 7.06 1.71 -23.79
CA HIS A 206 5.91 0.90 -23.38
C HIS A 206 5.66 0.92 -21.87
N GLU A 207 6.71 0.96 -21.04
CA GLU A 207 6.57 1.01 -19.59
C GLU A 207 5.87 2.31 -19.15
N TYR A 208 6.17 3.43 -19.79
CA TYR A 208 5.44 4.70 -19.57
C TYR A 208 3.96 4.60 -19.93
N LEU A 209 3.67 3.99 -21.10
CA LEU A 209 2.30 3.81 -21.56
C LEU A 209 1.53 2.88 -20.62
N GLU A 210 2.11 1.77 -20.21
CA GLU A 210 1.49 0.79 -19.30
C GLU A 210 1.21 1.39 -17.93
N VAL A 211 2.15 2.16 -17.39
CA VAL A 211 1.97 2.85 -16.11
C VAL A 211 0.89 3.91 -16.21
N ALA A 212 0.90 4.73 -17.26
CA ALA A 212 -0.10 5.77 -17.43
C ALA A 212 -1.50 5.19 -17.63
N ASP A 213 -1.64 4.11 -18.42
CA ASP A 213 -2.90 3.41 -18.61
C ASP A 213 -3.41 2.81 -17.28
N PHE A 214 -2.54 2.09 -16.57
CA PHE A 214 -2.87 1.51 -15.27
C PHE A 214 -3.29 2.58 -14.25
N THR A 215 -2.54 3.67 -14.15
CA THR A 215 -2.86 4.77 -13.24
C THR A 215 -4.21 5.40 -13.59
N ASN A 216 -4.49 5.60 -14.87
CA ASN A 216 -5.79 6.07 -15.32
C ASN A 216 -6.92 5.10 -14.97
N ASP A 217 -6.72 3.80 -15.17
CA ASP A 217 -7.73 2.77 -14.84
C ASP A 217 -8.06 2.76 -13.34
N VAL A 218 -7.03 2.87 -12.49
CA VAL A 218 -7.23 2.91 -11.04
C VAL A 218 -7.94 4.20 -10.62
N PHE A 219 -7.42 5.38 -10.99
CA PHE A 219 -7.93 6.64 -10.45
C PHE A 219 -9.22 7.17 -11.13
N ARG A 220 -9.64 6.57 -12.24
CA ARG A 220 -10.96 6.80 -12.86
C ARG A 220 -12.04 5.85 -12.36
N ASP A 221 -11.71 4.86 -11.54
CA ASP A 221 -12.69 3.96 -10.96
C ASP A 221 -13.76 4.75 -10.17
N GLU A 222 -15.02 4.35 -10.33
CA GLU A 222 -16.16 5.06 -9.78
C GLU A 222 -16.09 5.22 -8.25
N ARG A 223 -15.48 4.27 -7.56
CA ARG A 223 -15.35 4.25 -6.10
C ARG A 223 -14.48 5.38 -5.55
N ILE A 224 -13.45 5.79 -6.30
CA ILE A 224 -12.47 6.80 -5.83
C ILE A 224 -12.47 8.09 -6.65
N ARG A 225 -13.04 8.08 -7.85
CA ARG A 225 -13.10 9.26 -8.74
C ARG A 225 -13.67 10.50 -8.05
N ASP A 226 -14.75 10.32 -7.30
CA ASP A 226 -15.46 11.44 -6.65
C ASP A 226 -14.80 11.88 -5.33
N LEU A 227 -13.82 11.13 -4.83
CA LEU A 227 -13.02 11.50 -3.66
C LEU A 227 -12.01 12.62 -3.97
N LYS A 228 -11.78 12.94 -5.25
CA LYS A 228 -10.85 13.97 -5.71
C LYS A 228 -9.47 13.82 -5.08
N LEU A 229 -8.95 12.59 -5.12
CA LEU A 229 -7.66 12.24 -4.53
C LEU A 229 -6.53 12.99 -5.22
N ARG A 230 -5.47 13.25 -4.47
CA ARG A 230 -4.19 13.69 -5.01
C ARG A 230 -3.22 12.54 -5.01
N TRP A 231 -2.67 12.24 -6.16
CA TRP A 231 -1.65 11.19 -6.29
C TRP A 231 -0.42 11.71 -7.01
N PHE A 232 0.73 11.21 -6.61
CA PHE A 232 1.95 11.43 -7.37
C PHE A 232 2.05 10.35 -8.44
N ASP A 233 2.09 10.80 -9.70
CA ASP A 233 2.30 9.95 -10.87
C ASP A 233 3.61 10.35 -11.53
N PRO A 234 4.65 9.49 -11.50
CA PRO A 234 5.94 9.82 -12.09
C PRO A 234 5.89 9.93 -13.62
N THR A 235 4.81 9.47 -14.28
CA THR A 235 4.59 9.70 -15.73
C THR A 235 4.16 11.12 -16.03
N GLN A 236 3.85 11.93 -15.04
CA GLN A 236 3.36 13.28 -15.19
C GLN A 236 4.40 14.35 -14.80
N ALA A 237 5.54 13.96 -14.24
CA ALA A 237 6.54 14.88 -13.70
C ALA A 237 7.91 14.70 -14.36
N TYR A 238 8.63 15.80 -14.54
CA TYR A 238 10.00 15.79 -15.05
C TYR A 238 10.91 16.64 -14.17
N CYS A 239 12.04 16.06 -13.79
CA CYS A 239 13.16 16.73 -13.15
C CYS A 239 14.46 16.31 -13.88
N SER A 240 15.26 17.27 -14.30
CA SER A 240 16.48 17.00 -15.07
C SER A 240 17.62 16.47 -14.18
N ASP A 241 17.72 16.97 -12.95
CA ASP A 241 18.69 16.49 -12.00
C ASP A 241 18.19 15.25 -11.25
N ARG A 242 19.05 14.24 -11.13
CA ARG A 242 18.69 12.97 -10.50
C ARG A 242 18.61 13.05 -8.98
N ILE A 243 19.42 13.91 -8.38
CA ILE A 243 19.45 14.11 -6.93
C ILE A 243 18.19 14.87 -6.53
N ASP A 244 17.89 15.96 -7.22
CA ASP A 244 16.66 16.74 -7.00
C ASP A 244 15.41 15.90 -7.24
N LYS A 245 15.42 15.04 -8.28
CA LYS A 245 14.35 14.07 -8.51
C LYS A 245 14.16 13.14 -7.31
N GLY A 246 15.24 12.54 -6.82
CA GLY A 246 15.19 11.63 -5.67
C GLY A 246 14.70 12.31 -4.39
N LEU A 247 15.12 13.56 -4.15
CA LEU A 247 14.65 14.36 -3.00
C LEU A 247 13.16 14.67 -3.12
N ALA A 248 12.68 15.04 -4.31
CA ALA A 248 11.28 15.30 -4.56
C ALA A 248 10.42 14.04 -4.38
N GLU A 249 10.86 12.90 -4.93
CA GLU A 249 10.19 11.61 -4.76
C GLU A 249 10.12 11.20 -3.28
N ALA A 250 11.20 11.36 -2.52
CA ALA A 250 11.23 11.11 -1.08
C ALA A 250 10.25 12.02 -0.31
N LEU A 251 10.15 13.30 -0.70
CA LEU A 251 9.20 14.24 -0.12
C LEU A 251 7.74 13.84 -0.42
N MET A 252 7.45 13.45 -1.68
CA MET A 252 6.11 12.99 -2.06
C MET A 252 5.74 11.70 -1.31
N LEU A 253 6.68 10.77 -1.22
CA LEU A 253 6.52 9.54 -0.45
C LEU A 253 6.22 9.82 1.04
N LYS A 254 6.91 10.79 1.62
CA LYS A 254 6.67 11.23 3.01
C LYS A 254 5.29 11.85 3.19
N ARG A 255 4.78 12.60 2.20
CA ARG A 255 3.46 13.24 2.25
C ARG A 255 2.31 12.29 1.98
N ALA A 256 2.52 11.26 1.16
CA ALA A 256 1.48 10.31 0.79
C ALA A 256 1.01 9.48 1.98
N GLN A 257 -0.27 9.10 1.97
CA GLN A 257 -0.86 8.24 2.99
C GLN A 257 -0.57 6.77 2.73
N CYS A 258 -0.51 6.37 1.46
CA CYS A 258 -0.17 5.03 1.03
C CYS A 258 0.63 5.06 -0.25
N THR A 259 1.27 3.93 -0.57
CA THR A 259 1.97 3.74 -1.83
C THR A 259 1.27 2.66 -2.65
N LEU A 260 1.01 2.97 -3.92
CA LEU A 260 0.59 2.00 -4.93
C LEU A 260 1.85 1.52 -5.67
N TYR A 261 2.29 0.32 -5.37
CA TYR A 261 3.46 -0.31 -5.97
C TYR A 261 3.03 -1.17 -7.16
N LEU A 262 3.56 -0.89 -8.34
CA LEU A 262 3.29 -1.65 -9.56
C LEU A 262 4.40 -2.68 -9.78
N ALA A 263 4.12 -3.97 -9.60
CA ALA A 263 5.05 -5.04 -9.95
C ALA A 263 5.15 -5.17 -11.48
N GLN A 264 6.37 -5.15 -12.00
CA GLN A 264 6.66 -5.18 -13.43
C GLN A 264 7.59 -6.35 -13.74
N GLU A 265 7.84 -6.61 -15.03
CA GLU A 265 8.75 -7.69 -15.46
C GLU A 265 10.17 -7.47 -14.92
N LEU A 266 10.60 -6.22 -14.88
CA LEU A 266 11.89 -5.80 -14.34
C LEU A 266 11.69 -4.74 -13.26
N ASP A 267 12.02 -5.10 -12.04
CA ASP A 267 12.00 -4.16 -10.93
C ASP A 267 13.32 -3.36 -10.83
N THR A 268 13.26 -2.22 -10.18
CA THR A 268 14.44 -1.39 -9.92
C THR A 268 14.67 -1.23 -8.42
N LEU A 269 15.93 -1.05 -8.04
CA LEU A 269 16.30 -0.76 -6.65
C LEU A 269 15.58 0.49 -6.11
N GLY A 270 15.34 1.50 -6.97
CA GLY A 270 14.60 2.71 -6.59
C GLY A 270 13.19 2.38 -6.14
N LYS A 271 12.46 1.62 -6.95
CA LYS A 271 11.09 1.21 -6.64
C LYS A 271 11.01 0.35 -5.37
N ASP A 272 11.92 -0.59 -5.18
CA ASP A 272 11.97 -1.42 -3.98
C ASP A 272 12.32 -0.60 -2.74
N SER A 273 13.17 0.44 -2.86
CA SER A 273 13.46 1.36 -1.76
C SER A 273 12.26 2.25 -1.41
N GLU A 274 11.42 2.62 -2.37
CA GLU A 274 10.16 3.35 -2.13
C GLU A 274 9.17 2.50 -1.33
N LEU A 275 9.03 1.21 -1.69
CA LEU A 275 8.23 0.24 -0.93
C LEU A 275 8.75 0.14 0.50
N ALA A 276 10.06 -0.08 0.68
CA ALA A 276 10.69 -0.19 1.98
C ALA A 276 10.51 1.07 2.83
N SER A 277 10.71 2.24 2.23
CA SER A 277 10.57 3.53 2.89
C SER A 277 9.13 3.79 3.34
N THR A 278 8.13 3.36 2.55
CA THR A 278 6.72 3.47 2.92
C THR A 278 6.41 2.60 4.14
N LEU A 279 6.83 1.34 4.11
CA LEU A 279 6.64 0.41 5.23
C LEU A 279 7.36 0.89 6.50
N ALA A 280 8.58 1.41 6.37
CA ALA A 280 9.34 1.98 7.48
C ALA A 280 8.67 3.20 8.12
N GLN A 281 7.84 3.93 7.38
CA GLN A 281 7.03 5.03 7.89
C GLN A 281 5.70 4.56 8.52
N GLY A 282 5.47 3.26 8.59
CA GLY A 282 4.23 2.70 9.12
C GLY A 282 3.01 2.89 8.20
N LYS A 283 3.22 3.15 6.92
CA LYS A 283 2.16 3.40 5.94
C LYS A 283 1.86 2.15 5.12
N PRO A 284 0.60 1.94 4.69
CA PRO A 284 0.25 0.80 3.87
C PRO A 284 0.85 0.90 2.46
N VAL A 285 1.23 -0.26 1.93
CA VAL A 285 1.62 -0.45 0.54
C VAL A 285 0.62 -1.36 -0.13
N ILE A 286 0.01 -0.90 -1.21
CA ILE A 286 -0.81 -1.70 -2.12
C ILE A 286 0.10 -2.15 -3.25
N ALA A 287 0.37 -3.46 -3.35
CA ALA A 287 1.15 -4.01 -4.45
C ALA A 287 0.22 -4.60 -5.51
N TYR A 288 0.13 -3.93 -6.63
CA TYR A 288 -0.50 -4.51 -7.81
C TYR A 288 0.48 -5.47 -8.49
N VAL A 289 0.10 -6.73 -8.52
CA VAL A 289 0.88 -7.78 -9.20
C VAL A 289 0.01 -8.37 -10.31
N PRO A 290 0.30 -8.12 -11.57
CA PRO A 290 -0.53 -8.58 -12.68
C PRO A 290 -0.80 -10.09 -12.67
N SER A 291 -1.98 -10.49 -13.17
CA SER A 291 -2.33 -11.90 -13.43
C SER A 291 -2.73 -12.04 -14.90
N PRO A 292 -1.76 -12.01 -15.83
CA PRO A 292 -2.08 -11.87 -17.23
C PRO A 292 -2.77 -13.12 -17.79
N SER A 293 -3.86 -12.92 -18.53
CA SER A 293 -4.50 -13.95 -19.34
C SER A 293 -3.72 -14.16 -20.66
N GLU A 294 -4.07 -15.22 -21.38
CA GLU A 294 -3.52 -15.44 -22.72
C GLU A 294 -3.81 -14.26 -23.66
N LYS A 295 -5.01 -13.70 -23.53
CA LYS A 295 -5.42 -12.53 -24.31
C LYS A 295 -4.58 -11.30 -23.95
N ASP A 296 -4.36 -11.04 -22.65
CA ASP A 296 -3.58 -9.88 -22.20
C ASP A 296 -2.13 -9.95 -22.72
N VAL A 297 -1.54 -11.14 -22.73
CA VAL A 297 -0.18 -11.34 -23.28
C VAL A 297 -0.17 -11.14 -24.78
N ALA A 298 -1.15 -11.70 -25.51
CA ALA A 298 -1.25 -11.53 -26.97
C ALA A 298 -1.46 -10.06 -27.37
N ASP A 299 -2.39 -9.37 -26.69
CA ASP A 299 -2.67 -7.95 -26.92
C ASP A 299 -1.43 -7.09 -26.63
N SER A 300 -0.70 -7.41 -25.54
CA SER A 300 0.55 -6.73 -25.18
C SER A 300 1.64 -6.96 -26.23
N VAL A 301 1.86 -8.21 -26.69
CA VAL A 301 2.83 -8.54 -27.74
C VAL A 301 2.51 -7.78 -29.03
N SER A 302 1.26 -7.79 -29.48
CA SER A 302 0.83 -7.08 -30.69
C SER A 302 0.98 -5.57 -30.57
N ARG A 303 0.72 -5.00 -29.39
CA ARG A 303 0.93 -3.58 -29.09
C ARG A 303 2.41 -3.20 -29.16
N LEU A 304 3.28 -3.99 -28.54
CA LEU A 304 4.72 -3.77 -28.55
C LEU A 304 5.32 -3.93 -29.95
N ALA A 305 4.87 -4.93 -30.71
CA ALA A 305 5.29 -5.13 -32.10
C ALA A 305 5.01 -3.89 -32.97
N ARG A 306 3.83 -3.31 -32.83
CA ARG A 306 3.45 -2.05 -33.52
C ARG A 306 4.26 -0.86 -33.01
N LEU A 307 4.40 -0.71 -31.68
CA LEU A 307 5.12 0.42 -31.06
C LEU A 307 6.57 0.51 -31.50
N TYR A 308 7.23 -0.64 -31.63
CA TYR A 308 8.65 -0.72 -32.00
C TYR A 308 8.90 -1.09 -33.47
N SER A 309 7.86 -1.24 -34.29
CA SER A 309 7.96 -1.69 -35.67
C SER A 309 8.77 -2.98 -35.82
N ARG A 310 8.50 -3.95 -34.94
CA ARG A 310 9.18 -5.26 -34.87
C ARG A 310 8.19 -6.41 -35.04
N SER A 311 8.69 -7.59 -35.40
CA SER A 311 7.84 -8.79 -35.44
C SER A 311 7.41 -9.24 -34.06
N GLU A 312 6.21 -9.80 -33.93
CA GLU A 312 5.72 -10.40 -32.67
C GLU A 312 6.67 -11.48 -32.15
N ALA A 313 7.24 -12.27 -33.05
CA ALA A 313 8.27 -13.27 -32.73
C ALA A 313 9.45 -12.66 -31.95
N SER A 314 9.97 -11.54 -32.44
CA SER A 314 11.07 -10.82 -31.77
C SER A 314 10.66 -10.29 -30.39
N ILE A 315 9.43 -9.78 -30.24
CA ILE A 315 8.91 -9.30 -28.95
C ILE A 315 8.74 -10.45 -27.96
N ILE A 316 8.19 -11.58 -28.39
CA ILE A 316 8.02 -12.77 -27.53
C ILE A 316 9.37 -13.22 -26.98
N LEU A 317 10.40 -13.34 -27.84
CA LEU A 317 11.74 -13.76 -27.41
C LEU A 317 12.36 -12.77 -26.42
N GLU A 318 12.26 -11.47 -26.70
CA GLU A 318 12.77 -10.44 -25.81
C GLU A 318 12.10 -10.51 -24.42
N ARG A 319 10.79 -10.66 -24.39
CA ARG A 319 10.05 -10.76 -23.10
C ARG A 319 10.37 -12.05 -22.34
N LEU A 320 10.50 -13.18 -23.04
CA LEU A 320 10.93 -14.43 -22.40
C LEU A 320 12.31 -14.27 -21.75
N GLN A 321 13.25 -13.62 -22.45
CA GLN A 321 14.59 -13.35 -21.90
C GLN A 321 14.55 -12.35 -20.74
N ALA A 322 13.68 -11.36 -20.77
CA ALA A 322 13.52 -10.38 -19.70
C ALA A 322 12.95 -11.01 -18.43
N ILE A 323 11.88 -11.80 -18.55
CA ILE A 323 11.20 -12.42 -17.40
C ILE A 323 12.01 -13.58 -16.82
N SER A 324 12.64 -14.38 -17.69
CA SER A 324 13.40 -15.54 -17.28
C SER A 324 14.71 -15.66 -18.07
N PRO A 325 15.76 -14.92 -17.71
CA PRO A 325 17.03 -14.89 -18.41
C PRO A 325 17.69 -16.29 -18.55
N ASN A 326 17.40 -17.18 -17.60
CA ASN A 326 17.96 -18.52 -17.59
C ASN A 326 17.33 -19.47 -18.63
N LEU A 327 16.14 -19.15 -19.16
CA LEU A 327 15.47 -20.01 -20.15
C LEU A 327 16.34 -20.27 -21.39
N ALA A 328 17.11 -19.28 -21.85
CA ALA A 328 18.05 -19.44 -22.96
C ALA A 328 19.10 -20.55 -22.72
N TRP A 329 19.37 -20.86 -21.46
CA TRP A 329 20.37 -21.87 -21.07
C TRP A 329 19.75 -23.19 -20.64
N THR A 330 18.56 -23.16 -20.06
CA THR A 330 17.89 -24.32 -19.47
C THR A 330 16.94 -25.03 -20.43
N ASP A 331 16.42 -24.30 -21.43
CA ASP A 331 15.50 -24.83 -22.43
C ASP A 331 16.15 -24.85 -23.82
N PRO A 332 16.48 -26.04 -24.38
CA PRO A 332 17.13 -26.18 -25.69
C PRO A 332 16.26 -25.59 -26.83
N GLN A 333 14.94 -25.63 -26.71
CA GLN A 333 14.03 -25.10 -27.72
C GLN A 333 14.07 -23.55 -27.75
N VAL A 334 14.07 -22.91 -26.59
CA VAL A 334 14.21 -21.45 -26.49
C VAL A 334 15.55 -21.01 -27.04
N ARG A 335 16.62 -21.73 -26.71
CA ARG A 335 17.95 -21.46 -27.25
C ARG A 335 17.96 -21.54 -28.77
N ARG A 336 17.36 -22.58 -29.36
CA ARG A 336 17.25 -22.72 -30.81
C ARG A 336 16.48 -21.56 -31.46
N TRP A 337 15.40 -21.09 -30.82
CA TRP A 337 14.65 -19.93 -31.33
C TRP A 337 15.45 -18.61 -31.26
N ILE A 338 16.33 -18.49 -30.28
CA ILE A 338 17.24 -17.32 -30.18
C ILE A 338 18.30 -17.39 -31.29
N ASP A 339 18.88 -18.57 -31.51
CA ASP A 339 19.92 -18.76 -32.53
C ASP A 339 19.34 -18.67 -33.96
N VAL A 340 18.14 -19.20 -34.18
CA VAL A 340 17.47 -19.25 -35.48
C VAL A 340 15.99 -18.83 -35.33
N PRO A 341 15.69 -17.51 -35.23
CA PRO A 341 14.32 -17.02 -35.03
C PRO A 341 13.30 -17.46 -36.08
N ALA A 342 13.76 -17.77 -37.31
CA ALA A 342 12.91 -18.27 -38.40
C ALA A 342 12.30 -19.66 -38.11
N GLU A 343 12.89 -20.44 -37.23
CA GLU A 343 12.38 -21.77 -36.80
C GLU A 343 11.44 -21.72 -35.62
N MET A 344 11.13 -20.52 -35.12
CA MET A 344 10.27 -20.36 -33.96
C MET A 344 8.81 -20.67 -34.31
N ASP A 345 8.24 -21.63 -33.56
CA ASP A 345 6.80 -21.83 -33.53
C ASP A 345 6.18 -20.73 -32.64
N GLN A 346 5.51 -19.76 -33.26
CA GLN A 346 4.94 -18.61 -32.57
C GLN A 346 3.88 -19.03 -31.55
N GLY A 347 3.07 -20.07 -31.83
CA GLY A 347 2.04 -20.55 -30.92
C GLY A 347 2.64 -21.13 -29.64
N LEU A 348 3.66 -21.99 -29.79
CA LEU A 348 4.37 -22.57 -28.65
C LEU A 348 5.13 -21.49 -27.85
N ALA A 349 5.76 -20.56 -28.52
CA ALA A 349 6.50 -19.48 -27.88
C ALA A 349 5.57 -18.53 -27.11
N ALA A 350 4.41 -18.19 -27.67
CA ALA A 350 3.39 -17.42 -27.00
C ALA A 350 2.83 -18.15 -25.76
N ALA A 351 2.53 -19.44 -25.88
CA ALA A 351 2.09 -20.25 -24.75
C ALA A 351 3.15 -20.34 -23.63
N LEU A 352 4.42 -20.47 -24.02
CA LEU A 352 5.55 -20.43 -23.09
C LEU A 352 5.65 -19.08 -22.38
N LEU A 353 5.50 -17.95 -23.12
CA LEU A 353 5.52 -16.61 -22.54
C LEU A 353 4.39 -16.42 -21.53
N VAL A 354 3.16 -16.85 -21.84
CA VAL A 354 2.03 -16.79 -20.89
C VAL A 354 2.35 -17.55 -19.61
N ARG A 355 2.82 -18.79 -19.73
CA ARG A 355 3.16 -19.61 -18.57
C ARG A 355 4.29 -18.99 -17.73
N THR A 356 5.32 -18.48 -18.39
CA THR A 356 6.47 -17.86 -17.71
C THR A 356 6.07 -16.57 -17.02
N ALA A 357 5.29 -15.70 -17.68
CA ALA A 357 4.79 -14.47 -17.10
C ALA A 357 3.88 -14.74 -15.89
N ARG A 358 2.93 -15.67 -16.01
CA ARG A 358 2.08 -16.09 -14.88
C ARG A 358 2.93 -16.58 -13.71
N GLY A 359 3.84 -17.51 -13.94
CA GLY A 359 4.70 -18.06 -12.89
C GLY A 359 5.56 -16.98 -12.21
N HIS A 360 6.08 -16.02 -12.98
CA HIS A 360 6.83 -14.89 -12.45
C HIS A 360 5.97 -14.04 -11.51
N TYR A 361 4.79 -13.62 -11.96
CA TYR A 361 3.91 -12.77 -11.16
C TYR A 361 3.27 -13.52 -9.97
N ASP A 362 2.92 -14.81 -10.13
CA ASP A 362 2.38 -15.60 -9.03
C ASP A 362 3.40 -15.77 -7.91
N LYS A 363 4.65 -16.08 -8.25
CA LYS A 363 5.74 -16.13 -7.28
C LYS A 363 5.99 -14.77 -6.63
N ARG A 364 5.89 -13.68 -7.40
CA ARG A 364 6.04 -12.32 -6.86
C ARG A 364 4.92 -11.99 -5.88
N ALA A 365 3.68 -12.33 -6.21
CA ALA A 365 2.52 -12.11 -5.35
C ALA A 365 2.64 -12.87 -4.03
N GLU A 366 3.02 -14.15 -4.10
CA GLU A 366 3.28 -14.99 -2.92
C GLU A 366 4.40 -14.39 -2.05
N THR A 367 5.53 -14.05 -2.67
CA THR A 367 6.68 -13.45 -1.96
C THR A 367 6.30 -12.16 -1.25
N LEU A 368 5.59 -11.24 -1.92
CA LEU A 368 5.18 -9.98 -1.32
C LEU A 368 4.14 -10.16 -0.21
N ARG A 369 3.27 -11.17 -0.34
CA ARG A 369 2.20 -11.44 0.63
C ARG A 369 2.70 -12.14 1.89
N GLU A 370 3.63 -13.09 1.76
CA GLU A 370 3.97 -14.01 2.84
C GLU A 370 5.42 -13.94 3.31
N SER A 371 6.36 -13.69 2.41
CA SER A 371 7.78 -13.88 2.68
C SER A 371 8.68 -12.68 2.38
N HIS A 372 8.13 -11.57 1.93
CA HIS A 372 8.99 -10.43 1.61
C HIS A 372 9.65 -9.86 2.88
N PRO A 373 11.00 -9.79 2.94
CA PRO A 373 11.70 -9.33 4.14
C PRO A 373 11.27 -7.93 4.60
N LEU A 374 10.89 -7.06 3.65
CA LEU A 374 10.40 -5.71 3.95
C LEU A 374 8.95 -5.70 4.47
N GLY A 375 8.13 -6.69 4.11
CA GLY A 375 6.80 -6.89 4.68
C GLY A 375 6.84 -7.36 6.14
N ILE A 376 8.03 -7.69 6.62
CA ILE A 376 8.30 -8.13 7.98
C ILE A 376 9.09 -7.06 8.77
N GLN A 377 9.36 -5.90 8.17
CA GLN A 377 9.98 -4.82 8.92
C GLN A 377 9.12 -4.45 10.11
N VAL A 378 9.64 -4.80 11.26
CA VAL A 378 9.10 -4.37 12.54
C VAL A 378 9.49 -2.92 12.70
N ASN A 379 8.53 -2.04 12.85
CA ASN A 379 8.80 -0.77 13.44
C ASN A 379 9.12 -1.05 14.91
N LEU A 380 10.39 -0.97 15.26
CA LEU A 380 10.90 -1.31 16.60
C LEU A 380 10.28 -0.42 17.69
N ASP A 381 9.89 0.81 17.36
CA ASP A 381 9.26 1.72 18.29
C ASP A 381 7.81 1.38 18.58
N THR A 382 7.14 0.65 17.71
CA THR A 382 5.71 0.39 17.78
C THR A 382 5.36 -1.08 17.89
N GLY A 383 6.31 -1.98 17.65
CA GLY A 383 6.08 -3.43 17.66
C GLY A 383 5.19 -3.94 16.52
N VAL A 384 5.07 -3.18 15.44
CA VAL A 384 4.19 -3.51 14.32
C VAL A 384 4.97 -4.08 13.15
N ALA A 385 4.50 -5.19 12.61
CA ALA A 385 4.91 -5.69 11.31
C ALA A 385 3.89 -5.26 10.26
N ASN A 386 4.26 -4.34 9.39
CA ASN A 386 3.43 -3.92 8.28
C ASN A 386 3.43 -5.00 7.19
N GLY A 387 2.23 -5.37 6.72
CA GLY A 387 2.06 -6.23 5.56
C GLY A 387 1.97 -5.43 4.27
N VAL A 388 2.24 -6.08 3.16
CA VAL A 388 1.98 -5.56 1.82
C VAL A 388 0.61 -6.05 1.37
N LEU A 389 -0.27 -5.14 0.97
CA LEU A 389 -1.61 -5.45 0.45
C LEU A 389 -1.49 -5.86 -1.02
N VAL A 390 -1.43 -7.17 -1.28
CA VAL A 390 -1.20 -7.68 -2.65
C VAL A 390 -2.52 -7.91 -3.36
N VAL A 391 -2.72 -7.23 -4.49
CA VAL A 391 -3.91 -7.35 -5.36
C VAL A 391 -3.53 -7.67 -6.80
N ARG A 392 -4.47 -8.22 -7.55
CA ARG A 392 -4.25 -8.73 -8.89
C ARG A 392 -5.04 -7.98 -9.98
N SER A 393 -5.84 -6.98 -9.59
CA SER A 393 -6.67 -6.19 -10.50
C SER A 393 -6.66 -4.70 -10.16
N ALA A 394 -6.85 -3.83 -11.15
CA ALA A 394 -7.00 -2.39 -10.94
C ALA A 394 -8.24 -2.05 -10.08
N PRO A 395 -9.39 -2.71 -10.24
CA PRO A 395 -10.54 -2.52 -9.34
C PRO A 395 -10.23 -2.81 -7.87
N ASP A 396 -9.44 -3.85 -7.55
CA ASP A 396 -9.04 -4.14 -6.17
C ASP A 396 -8.08 -3.08 -5.62
N CYS A 397 -7.19 -2.52 -6.47
CA CYS A 397 -6.38 -1.36 -6.10
C CYS A 397 -7.25 -0.17 -5.71
N ALA A 398 -8.25 0.16 -6.53
CA ALA A 398 -9.16 1.26 -6.27
C ALA A 398 -9.96 1.05 -4.99
N GLU A 399 -10.45 -0.16 -4.75
CA GLU A 399 -11.17 -0.51 -3.53
C GLU A 399 -10.28 -0.38 -2.29
N LEU A 400 -9.03 -0.85 -2.34
CA LEU A 400 -8.10 -0.67 -1.22
C LEU A 400 -7.74 0.80 -0.99
N ILE A 401 -7.51 1.58 -2.05
CA ILE A 401 -7.29 3.02 -1.94
C ILE A 401 -8.50 3.66 -1.27
N PHE A 402 -9.73 3.35 -1.73
CA PHE A 402 -10.95 3.84 -1.12
C PHE A 402 -11.00 3.53 0.38
N ARG A 403 -10.76 2.28 0.75
CA ARG A 403 -10.80 1.85 2.14
C ARG A 403 -9.73 2.50 3.00
N ILE A 404 -8.51 2.66 2.49
CA ILE A 404 -7.42 3.34 3.21
C ILE A 404 -7.78 4.81 3.43
N VAL A 405 -8.14 5.52 2.35
CA VAL A 405 -8.40 6.97 2.40
C VAL A 405 -9.66 7.29 3.22
N THR A 406 -10.66 6.42 3.19
CA THR A 406 -11.88 6.59 3.99
C THR A 406 -11.80 5.96 5.37
N GLY A 407 -10.67 5.32 5.70
CA GLY A 407 -10.47 4.63 6.97
C GLY A 407 -11.40 3.43 7.14
N ARG A 408 -11.65 2.65 6.11
CA ARG A 408 -12.57 1.50 6.08
C ARG A 408 -11.88 0.18 5.73
N LEU A 409 -10.57 0.06 6.01
CA LEU A 409 -9.90 -1.23 5.88
C LEU A 409 -10.54 -2.25 6.83
N GLU A 410 -10.77 -3.44 6.32
CA GLU A 410 -11.44 -4.52 7.02
C GLU A 410 -10.52 -5.71 7.17
N PHE A 411 -10.55 -6.31 8.34
CA PHE A 411 -9.69 -7.43 8.69
C PHE A 411 -10.46 -8.52 9.40
N ARG A 412 -9.99 -9.75 9.22
CA ARG A 412 -10.44 -10.93 9.98
C ARG A 412 -9.34 -11.35 10.93
N ILE A 413 -9.67 -11.63 12.19
CA ILE A 413 -8.71 -12.25 13.11
C ILE A 413 -8.52 -13.71 12.69
N LYS A 414 -7.26 -14.08 12.54
CA LYS A 414 -6.81 -15.47 12.52
C LYS A 414 -5.97 -15.74 13.75
N LYS A 415 -6.28 -16.82 14.44
CA LYS A 415 -5.50 -17.31 15.57
C LYS A 415 -4.73 -18.54 15.12
N LYS A 416 -3.45 -18.59 15.47
CA LYS A 416 -2.60 -19.76 15.23
C LYS A 416 -1.88 -20.11 16.51
N LEU A 417 -1.98 -21.36 16.94
CA LEU A 417 -1.22 -21.87 18.06
C LEU A 417 0.13 -22.36 17.54
N LEU A 418 1.21 -21.74 17.97
CA LEU A 418 2.58 -22.14 17.64
C LEU A 418 3.32 -22.41 18.96
N ASN A 419 3.84 -23.61 19.13
CA ASN A 419 4.60 -24.03 20.32
C ASN A 419 3.86 -23.73 21.64
N GLY A 420 2.53 -23.89 21.68
CA GLY A 420 1.71 -23.63 22.85
C GLY A 420 1.39 -22.16 23.11
N VAL A 421 1.82 -21.24 22.26
CA VAL A 421 1.53 -19.81 22.33
C VAL A 421 0.51 -19.44 21.26
N GLU A 422 -0.56 -18.75 21.67
CA GLU A 422 -1.57 -18.25 20.73
C GLU A 422 -1.08 -16.94 20.10
N TYR A 423 -0.95 -16.94 18.78
CA TYR A 423 -0.62 -15.76 17.98
C TYR A 423 -1.87 -15.25 17.27
N HIS A 424 -2.04 -13.95 17.25
CA HIS A 424 -3.08 -13.28 16.52
C HIS A 424 -2.55 -12.72 15.21
N PHE A 425 -3.25 -13.01 14.12
CA PHE A 425 -2.98 -12.47 12.80
C PHE A 425 -4.22 -11.73 12.34
N LEU A 426 -4.01 -10.63 11.64
CA LEU A 426 -5.08 -9.95 10.93
C LEU A 426 -4.93 -10.26 9.44
N GLN A 427 -5.98 -10.73 8.81
CA GLN A 427 -6.04 -10.93 7.37
C GLN A 427 -6.94 -9.86 6.78
N GLU A 428 -6.39 -9.03 5.88
CA GLU A 428 -7.17 -8.04 5.15
C GLU A 428 -8.10 -8.75 4.15
N THR A 429 -9.35 -8.24 4.01
CA THR A 429 -10.44 -9.00 3.37
C THR A 429 -10.41 -9.03 1.85
N ILE A 430 -9.67 -8.12 1.19
CA ILE A 430 -9.54 -8.06 -0.27
C ILE A 430 -8.24 -8.70 -0.74
N SER A 431 -7.13 -8.28 -0.15
CA SER A 431 -5.80 -8.75 -0.55
C SER A 431 -5.43 -10.11 0.01
N ASP A 432 -6.17 -10.60 1.01
CA ASP A 432 -5.82 -11.75 1.83
C ASP A 432 -4.44 -11.65 2.50
N SER A 433 -3.85 -10.48 2.49
CA SER A 433 -2.55 -10.22 3.10
C SER A 433 -2.62 -10.32 4.62
N ILE A 434 -1.58 -10.90 5.20
CA ILE A 434 -1.53 -11.19 6.63
C ILE A 434 -0.64 -10.17 7.33
N PHE A 435 -1.20 -9.57 8.37
CA PHE A 435 -0.50 -8.66 9.27
C PHE A 435 -0.28 -9.36 10.60
N ARG A 436 0.94 -9.33 11.10
CA ARG A 436 1.33 -10.03 12.32
C ARG A 436 1.28 -9.10 13.51
N VAL A 437 0.59 -9.52 14.57
CA VAL A 437 0.57 -8.79 15.82
C VAL A 437 1.84 -9.12 16.60
N MET A 438 2.66 -8.11 16.85
CA MET A 438 3.76 -8.20 17.79
C MET A 438 3.35 -7.56 19.10
N THR A 439 3.76 -8.14 20.21
CA THR A 439 3.42 -7.58 21.53
C THR A 439 4.30 -6.38 21.84
N GLY A 440 3.77 -5.42 22.60
CA GLY A 440 4.53 -4.25 23.06
C GLY A 440 5.57 -4.55 24.16
N ASP A 441 5.79 -5.83 24.51
CA ASP A 441 6.82 -6.24 25.43
C ASP A 441 8.20 -6.17 24.75
N ALA A 442 9.11 -5.38 25.29
CA ALA A 442 10.47 -5.22 24.78
C ALA A 442 11.26 -6.54 24.76
N MET A 443 10.94 -7.50 25.62
CA MET A 443 11.50 -8.86 25.57
C MET A 443 10.91 -9.66 24.41
N LEU A 444 9.69 -9.37 24.02
CA LEU A 444 9.00 -10.02 22.90
C LEU A 444 9.19 -9.29 21.58
N THR A 445 9.73 -8.08 21.55
CA THR A 445 10.26 -7.48 20.32
C THR A 445 11.51 -8.21 19.83
N ASN A 446 12.26 -8.84 20.73
CA ASN A 446 13.22 -9.88 20.36
C ASN A 446 12.54 -11.18 19.85
N SER A 447 11.24 -11.35 20.03
CA SER A 447 10.47 -12.47 19.48
C SER A 447 10.25 -12.38 17.98
N PHE A 448 10.67 -11.29 17.32
CA PHE A 448 10.85 -11.26 15.87
C PHE A 448 11.61 -12.50 15.39
N TRP A 449 12.72 -12.83 16.03
CA TRP A 449 13.50 -14.02 15.73
C TRP A 449 12.77 -15.31 16.16
N ASN A 450 12.10 -15.32 17.31
CA ASN A 450 11.33 -16.47 17.78
C ASN A 450 10.10 -16.73 16.89
N PHE A 451 9.48 -15.69 16.36
CA PHE A 451 8.40 -15.80 15.39
C PHE A 451 8.87 -16.42 14.08
N TYR A 452 10.05 -16.06 13.60
CA TYR A 452 10.67 -16.64 12.42
C TYR A 452 11.05 -18.10 12.62
N LEU A 453 11.62 -18.43 13.77
CA LEU A 453 12.05 -19.81 14.07
C LEU A 453 10.85 -20.74 14.26
N GLY A 454 9.70 -20.25 14.73
CA GLY A 454 8.47 -21.04 14.85
C GLY A 454 7.65 -21.21 13.57
N ALA A 455 8.01 -20.49 12.50
CA ALA A 455 7.34 -20.61 11.19
C ALA A 455 8.06 -21.56 10.21
N VAL A 456 9.21 -22.10 10.61
CA VAL A 456 10.06 -22.97 9.78
C VAL A 456 9.91 -24.46 10.15
N GLU A 457 9.14 -24.79 11.18
CA GLU A 457 8.66 -26.13 11.49
C GLU A 457 7.17 -26.25 11.11
#